data_565dd4cf6d0e714d2ebae22857512caf
#
_entry.id   565dd4cf6d0e714d2ebae22857512caf
#
_cell.length_a   1.000
_cell.length_b   1.000
_cell.length_c   1.000
_cell.angle_alpha   90.00
_cell.angle_beta   90.00
_cell.angle_gamma   90.00
#
_symmetry.space_group_name_H-M   'P 1'
#
loop_
_entity.id
_entity.type
_entity.pdbx_description
1 polymer ?
#
loop_
_entity_poly.entity_id
_entity_poly.type
_entity_poly.pdbx_seq_one_letter_code
_entity_poly.pdbx_strand_id
1 'polypeptide(L)'
;MFSTDNLYEVVSFSTDTTKTGNKMGRLLLKDTTTGSMLNCMLWEERLNQHSPKTFKPGNILRIISATQNPNYNNCTLENVKLIKEARLGLNEEETAFYWNKLQSYISKIKDEKLKNFVLEQITKHQDSFKIKPAGISMHHNFAGGLLVHTVECLEFAELNMSKFACEINEDNIYAATTLHDLGKIFEYNIDLETGAITYVDTFKTDFISHSQYGYCLCLTNGFKMVARMIAAHHGRADWGAIIDLGERDIEPELYFLHLIDNMSAKYGKINIKMFDEE
;
A
#
# COMPACT_ATOMS: atom_id res chain seq x y z
N MET A 1 12.00 -23.39 18.38
CA MET A 1 11.12 -24.57 18.67
C MET A 1 9.70 -24.02 18.62
N PHE A 2 8.77 -24.69 17.95
CA PHE A 2 7.38 -24.24 17.90
C PHE A 2 6.62 -24.63 19.18
N SER A 3 5.53 -23.90 19.47
CA SER A 3 4.58 -24.22 20.57
C SER A 3 3.16 -24.32 19.98
N THR A 4 2.41 -25.33 20.40
CA THR A 4 0.99 -25.48 20.02
C THR A 4 0.08 -24.46 20.70
N ASP A 5 0.54 -23.79 21.76
CA ASP A 5 -0.21 -22.77 22.47
C ASP A 5 -0.10 -21.39 21.81
N ASN A 6 0.93 -21.17 20.99
CA ASN A 6 1.18 -19.93 20.33
C ASN A 6 0.35 -19.79 19.03
N LEU A 7 0.15 -18.54 18.64
CA LEU A 7 -0.41 -18.19 17.34
C LEU A 7 0.71 -17.78 16.38
N TYR A 8 0.53 -18.05 15.11
CA TYR A 8 1.53 -17.83 14.08
C TYR A 8 0.94 -17.05 12.91
N GLU A 9 1.58 -15.96 12.55
CA GLU A 9 1.28 -15.21 11.35
C GLU A 9 1.94 -15.85 10.13
N VAL A 10 1.21 -16.07 9.05
CA VAL A 10 1.77 -16.51 7.77
C VAL A 10 2.51 -15.32 7.15
N VAL A 11 3.83 -15.43 7.02
CA VAL A 11 4.67 -14.42 6.37
C VAL A 11 4.74 -14.67 4.86
N SER A 12 4.93 -15.95 4.47
CA SER A 12 4.92 -16.34 3.07
C SER A 12 4.49 -17.80 2.91
N PHE A 13 3.91 -18.09 1.74
CA PHE A 13 3.55 -19.44 1.32
C PHE A 13 3.89 -19.63 -0.17
N SER A 14 4.50 -20.75 -0.49
CA SER A 14 4.75 -21.19 -1.86
C SER A 14 4.55 -22.70 -2.01
N THR A 15 4.27 -23.13 -3.21
CA THR A 15 4.18 -24.56 -3.53
C THR A 15 5.32 -24.95 -4.45
N ASP A 16 5.93 -26.10 -4.16
CA ASP A 16 6.99 -26.70 -4.95
C ASP A 16 6.63 -28.14 -5.33
N THR A 17 7.35 -28.69 -6.30
CA THR A 17 7.27 -30.11 -6.66
C THR A 17 8.60 -30.80 -6.32
N THR A 18 8.53 -31.88 -5.57
CA THR A 18 9.70 -32.67 -5.22
C THR A 18 10.29 -33.36 -6.46
N LYS A 19 11.53 -33.87 -6.34
CA LYS A 19 12.17 -34.65 -7.40
C LYS A 19 11.38 -35.94 -7.78
N THR A 20 10.52 -36.42 -6.88
CA THR A 20 9.63 -37.57 -7.09
C THR A 20 8.26 -37.19 -7.65
N GLY A 21 8.01 -35.92 -7.94
CA GLY A 21 6.76 -35.44 -8.54
C GLY A 21 5.67 -35.07 -7.55
N ASN A 22 5.85 -35.25 -6.23
CA ASN A 22 4.86 -34.91 -5.22
C ASN A 22 4.88 -33.41 -4.94
N LYS A 23 3.70 -32.80 -4.76
CA LYS A 23 3.58 -31.41 -4.35
C LYS A 23 3.95 -31.22 -2.87
N MET A 24 4.50 -30.07 -2.55
CA MET A 24 4.71 -29.66 -1.16
C MET A 24 4.50 -28.15 -1.00
N GLY A 25 4.01 -27.74 0.16
CA GLY A 25 3.92 -26.33 0.56
C GLY A 25 5.11 -25.95 1.43
N ARG A 26 5.68 -24.77 1.19
CA ARG A 26 6.67 -24.12 2.06
C ARG A 26 6.02 -22.90 2.69
N LEU A 27 6.10 -22.81 4.02
CA LEU A 27 5.60 -21.70 4.79
C LEU A 27 6.72 -21.07 5.60
N LEU A 28 6.70 -19.75 5.66
CA LEU A 28 7.41 -18.99 6.69
C LEU A 28 6.35 -18.45 7.65
N LEU A 29 6.43 -18.88 8.90
CA LEU A 29 5.54 -18.43 9.98
C LEU A 29 6.30 -17.55 10.95
N LYS A 30 5.61 -16.53 11.49
CA LYS A 30 6.12 -15.67 12.57
C LYS A 30 5.30 -15.94 13.81
N ASP A 31 5.95 -16.34 14.89
CA ASP A 31 5.33 -16.45 16.20
C ASP A 31 4.86 -15.06 16.67
N THR A 32 3.57 -14.90 16.94
CA THR A 32 2.98 -13.59 17.30
C THR A 32 3.39 -13.13 18.70
N THR A 33 3.83 -14.06 19.56
CA THR A 33 4.24 -13.78 20.94
C THR A 33 5.72 -13.41 21.02
N THR A 34 6.58 -14.18 20.35
CA THR A 34 8.04 -14.04 20.45
C THR A 34 8.67 -13.27 19.28
N GLY A 35 7.94 -13.12 18.18
CA GLY A 35 8.45 -12.57 16.92
C GLY A 35 9.38 -13.52 16.13
N SER A 36 9.62 -14.73 16.65
CA SER A 36 10.55 -15.70 16.06
C SER A 36 10.01 -16.27 14.75
N MET A 37 10.89 -16.44 13.76
CA MET A 37 10.54 -17.03 12.47
C MET A 37 10.67 -18.55 12.51
N LEU A 38 9.68 -19.23 11.92
CA LEU A 38 9.60 -20.68 11.82
C LEU A 38 9.43 -21.11 10.35
N ASN A 39 10.41 -21.84 9.82
CA ASN A 39 10.29 -22.45 8.49
C ASN A 39 9.50 -23.74 8.60
N CYS A 40 8.45 -23.87 7.81
CA CYS A 40 7.56 -25.04 7.83
C CYS A 40 7.36 -25.63 6.45
N MET A 41 7.07 -26.93 6.43
CA MET A 41 6.70 -27.67 5.22
C MET A 41 5.38 -28.40 5.44
N LEU A 42 4.56 -28.47 4.39
CA LEU A 42 3.40 -29.35 4.30
C LEU A 42 3.60 -30.29 3.11
N TRP A 43 3.48 -31.60 3.35
CA TRP A 43 3.48 -32.59 2.28
C TRP A 43 2.13 -32.63 1.59
N GLU A 44 2.10 -33.13 0.35
CA GLU A 44 0.94 -33.09 -0.55
C GLU A 44 -0.35 -33.56 0.10
N GLU A 45 -0.31 -34.66 0.85
CA GLU A 45 -1.48 -35.21 1.53
C GLU A 45 -2.11 -34.18 2.49
N ARG A 46 -1.29 -33.47 3.27
CA ARG A 46 -1.74 -32.47 4.23
C ARG A 46 -2.08 -31.15 3.55
N LEU A 47 -1.30 -30.79 2.53
CA LEU A 47 -1.58 -29.61 1.72
C LEU A 47 -2.98 -29.65 1.10
N ASN A 48 -3.38 -30.82 0.57
CA ASN A 48 -4.69 -31.01 -0.05
C ASN A 48 -5.86 -31.03 0.95
N GLN A 49 -5.59 -31.16 2.25
CA GLN A 49 -6.62 -31.07 3.31
C GLN A 49 -7.01 -29.62 3.65
N HIS A 50 -6.24 -28.64 3.20
CA HIS A 50 -6.45 -27.24 3.47
C HIS A 50 -6.80 -26.48 2.19
N SER A 51 -7.69 -25.49 2.31
CA SER A 51 -7.87 -24.51 1.25
C SER A 51 -6.58 -23.72 1.05
N PRO A 52 -6.14 -23.42 -0.19
CA PRO A 52 -5.02 -22.49 -0.44
C PRO A 52 -5.17 -21.16 0.28
N LYS A 53 -6.41 -20.72 0.49
CA LYS A 53 -6.74 -19.51 1.25
C LYS A 53 -6.30 -19.56 2.72
N THR A 54 -6.13 -20.75 3.30
CA THR A 54 -5.66 -20.93 4.69
C THR A 54 -4.26 -20.34 4.89
N PHE A 55 -3.42 -20.41 3.87
CA PHE A 55 -2.01 -20.02 3.95
C PHE A 55 -1.71 -18.64 3.35
N LYS A 56 -2.72 -17.78 3.24
CA LYS A 56 -2.51 -16.39 2.81
C LYS A 56 -1.55 -15.66 3.76
N PRO A 57 -0.62 -14.85 3.24
CA PRO A 57 0.18 -13.96 4.07
C PRO A 57 -0.70 -13.08 4.97
N GLY A 58 -0.30 -12.95 6.22
CA GLY A 58 -1.04 -12.23 7.25
C GLY A 58 -2.12 -13.05 7.99
N ASN A 59 -2.53 -14.22 7.47
CA ASN A 59 -3.41 -15.12 8.22
C ASN A 59 -2.76 -15.54 9.54
N ILE A 60 -3.58 -15.66 10.58
CA ILE A 60 -3.15 -16.19 11.89
C ILE A 60 -3.57 -17.65 11.99
N LEU A 61 -2.59 -18.50 12.18
CA LEU A 61 -2.76 -19.95 12.33
C LEU A 61 -2.42 -20.39 13.75
N ARG A 62 -3.05 -21.49 14.18
CA ARG A 62 -2.57 -22.30 15.31
C ARG A 62 -2.04 -23.61 14.78
N ILE A 63 -0.83 -24.00 15.17
CA ILE A 63 -0.28 -25.31 14.90
C ILE A 63 -0.93 -26.31 15.85
N ILE A 64 -1.67 -27.26 15.32
CA ILE A 64 -2.31 -28.32 16.11
C ILE A 64 -1.33 -29.48 16.29
N SER A 65 -0.65 -29.88 15.20
CA SER A 65 0.39 -30.89 15.25
C SER A 65 1.47 -30.63 14.19
N ALA A 66 2.71 -30.86 14.57
CA ALA A 66 3.87 -30.77 13.69
C ALA A 66 5.02 -31.61 14.23
N THR A 67 5.90 -32.05 13.33
CA THR A 67 7.12 -32.76 13.68
C THR A 67 8.32 -31.84 13.46
N GLN A 68 9.11 -31.60 14.53
CA GLN A 68 10.37 -30.87 14.43
C GLN A 68 11.41 -31.73 13.74
N ASN A 69 12.07 -31.22 12.72
CA ASN A 69 13.20 -31.94 12.11
C ASN A 69 14.50 -31.57 12.86
N PRO A 70 15.15 -32.53 13.54
CA PRO A 70 16.33 -32.23 14.34
C PRO A 70 17.56 -31.84 13.50
N ASN A 71 17.61 -32.27 12.24
CA ASN A 71 18.74 -32.04 11.33
C ASN A 71 18.61 -30.72 10.52
N TYR A 72 17.43 -30.13 10.50
CA TYR A 72 17.15 -28.90 9.77
C TYR A 72 16.33 -27.96 10.65
N ASN A 73 16.62 -26.69 10.60
CA ASN A 73 15.85 -25.70 11.37
C ASN A 73 14.46 -25.44 10.73
N ASN A 74 13.70 -26.54 10.57
CA ASN A 74 12.35 -26.50 10.03
C ASN A 74 11.43 -27.48 10.75
N CYS A 75 10.13 -27.34 10.59
CA CYS A 75 9.14 -28.31 11.04
C CYS A 75 8.24 -28.76 9.89
N THR A 76 7.77 -29.99 9.98
CA THR A 76 6.73 -30.52 9.10
C THR A 76 5.38 -30.34 9.78
N LEU A 77 4.51 -29.54 9.20
CA LEU A 77 3.15 -29.34 9.71
C LEU A 77 2.27 -30.53 9.32
N GLU A 78 1.57 -31.06 10.28
CA GLU A 78 0.62 -32.16 10.08
C GLU A 78 -0.82 -31.65 10.11
N ASN A 79 -1.11 -30.71 11.03
CA ASN A 79 -2.41 -30.09 11.15
C ASN A 79 -2.29 -28.66 11.64
N VAL A 80 -3.04 -27.76 11.01
CA VAL A 80 -3.15 -26.34 11.40
C VAL A 80 -4.61 -25.92 11.40
N LYS A 81 -4.92 -24.95 12.25
CA LYS A 81 -6.24 -24.32 12.29
C LYS A 81 -6.09 -22.85 11.94
N LEU A 82 -6.87 -22.39 10.98
CA LEU A 82 -7.02 -20.96 10.72
C LEU A 82 -7.80 -20.33 11.89
N ILE A 83 -7.21 -19.34 12.53
CA ILE A 83 -7.78 -18.63 13.67
C ILE A 83 -8.36 -17.29 13.21
N LYS A 84 -7.61 -16.57 12.37
CA LYS A 84 -8.05 -15.27 11.84
C LYS A 84 -7.57 -15.16 10.38
N GLU A 85 -8.47 -14.76 9.49
CA GLU A 85 -8.09 -14.40 8.13
C GLU A 85 -7.46 -13.02 8.08
N ALA A 86 -6.43 -12.88 7.26
CA ALA A 86 -5.84 -11.58 6.97
C ALA A 86 -6.84 -10.71 6.22
N ARG A 87 -6.94 -9.49 6.65
CA ARG A 87 -7.60 -8.47 5.86
C ARG A 87 -6.67 -8.05 4.73
N LEU A 88 -7.18 -8.12 3.50
CA LEU A 88 -6.41 -7.75 2.32
C LEU A 88 -6.64 -6.28 1.91
N GLY A 89 -7.55 -5.59 2.59
CA GLY A 89 -7.88 -4.22 2.28
C GLY A 89 -8.97 -3.62 3.18
N LEU A 90 -9.43 -2.45 2.81
CA LEU A 90 -10.55 -1.77 3.47
C LEU A 90 -11.85 -2.56 3.26
N ASN A 91 -12.72 -2.56 4.27
CA ASN A 91 -14.10 -2.95 4.10
C ASN A 91 -14.94 -1.79 3.50
N GLU A 92 -16.23 -2.03 3.25
CA GLU A 92 -17.12 -1.03 2.64
C GLU A 92 -17.28 0.22 3.50
N GLU A 93 -17.40 0.06 4.82
CA GLU A 93 -17.58 1.17 5.78
C GLU A 93 -16.32 2.03 5.85
N GLU A 94 -15.16 1.43 5.95
CA GLU A 94 -13.87 2.13 5.94
C GLU A 94 -13.61 2.81 4.59
N THR A 95 -13.94 2.14 3.50
CA THR A 95 -13.84 2.73 2.15
C THR A 95 -14.72 3.96 2.04
N ALA A 96 -15.96 3.89 2.53
CA ALA A 96 -16.87 5.03 2.55
C ALA A 96 -16.35 6.15 3.47
N PHE A 97 -15.81 5.82 4.63
CA PHE A 97 -15.22 6.80 5.56
C PHE A 97 -14.08 7.58 4.90
N TYR A 98 -13.07 6.88 4.36
CA TYR A 98 -11.93 7.54 3.71
C TYR A 98 -12.34 8.29 2.45
N TRP A 99 -13.28 7.76 1.67
CA TRP A 99 -13.80 8.44 0.49
C TRP A 99 -14.50 9.76 0.85
N ASN A 100 -15.36 9.76 1.85
CA ASN A 100 -16.03 10.98 2.31
C ASN A 100 -15.02 11.99 2.85
N LYS A 101 -13.98 11.52 3.54
CA LYS A 101 -12.91 12.37 4.04
C LYS A 101 -12.10 13.01 2.90
N LEU A 102 -11.75 12.24 1.86
CA LEU A 102 -11.14 12.75 0.63
C LEU A 102 -12.00 13.86 0.01
N GLN A 103 -13.31 13.61 -0.16
CA GLN A 103 -14.25 14.60 -0.71
C GLN A 103 -14.30 15.88 0.14
N SER A 104 -14.25 15.75 1.47
CA SER A 104 -14.22 16.90 2.38
C SER A 104 -12.98 17.77 2.19
N TYR A 105 -11.81 17.17 1.94
CA TYR A 105 -10.58 17.91 1.64
C TYR A 105 -10.63 18.59 0.27
N ILE A 106 -11.13 17.91 -0.77
CA ILE A 106 -11.29 18.51 -2.11
C ILE A 106 -12.23 19.72 -2.03
N SER A 107 -13.27 19.67 -1.19
CA SER A 107 -14.22 20.80 -1.02
C SER A 107 -13.58 22.06 -0.44
N LYS A 108 -12.41 21.96 0.22
CA LYS A 108 -11.66 23.10 0.77
C LYS A 108 -10.94 23.92 -0.31
N ILE A 109 -10.76 23.40 -1.51
CA ILE A 109 -10.18 24.14 -2.65
C ILE A 109 -11.14 25.28 -3.00
N LYS A 110 -10.64 26.52 -2.97
CA LYS A 110 -11.42 27.75 -3.21
C LYS A 110 -11.49 28.11 -4.70
N ASP A 111 -10.43 27.83 -5.46
CA ASP A 111 -10.41 27.97 -6.92
C ASP A 111 -11.37 26.94 -7.55
N GLU A 112 -12.51 27.41 -8.02
CA GLU A 112 -13.56 26.54 -8.58
C GLU A 112 -13.10 25.78 -9.83
N LYS A 113 -12.21 26.35 -10.66
CA LYS A 113 -11.69 25.67 -11.84
C LYS A 113 -10.80 24.49 -11.43
N LEU A 114 -9.92 24.71 -10.46
CA LEU A 114 -9.04 23.69 -9.91
C LEU A 114 -9.84 22.60 -9.18
N LYS A 115 -10.80 23.02 -8.33
CA LYS A 115 -11.69 22.09 -7.62
C LYS A 115 -12.43 21.16 -8.58
N ASN A 116 -13.09 21.72 -9.59
CA ASN A 116 -13.85 20.94 -10.56
C ASN A 116 -12.96 19.98 -11.33
N PHE A 117 -11.74 20.39 -11.70
CA PHE A 117 -10.77 19.52 -12.33
C PHE A 117 -10.39 18.34 -11.43
N VAL A 118 -10.05 18.60 -10.15
CA VAL A 118 -9.70 17.55 -9.18
C VAL A 118 -10.86 16.58 -8.99
N LEU A 119 -12.08 17.11 -8.77
CA LEU A 119 -13.30 16.30 -8.62
C LEU A 119 -13.55 15.41 -9.85
N GLU A 120 -13.41 15.96 -11.06
CA GLU A 120 -13.58 15.21 -12.30
C GLU A 120 -12.60 14.03 -12.36
N GLN A 121 -11.31 14.27 -12.10
CA GLN A 121 -10.30 13.21 -12.19
C GLN A 121 -10.54 12.11 -11.14
N ILE A 122 -10.83 12.48 -9.90
CA ILE A 122 -11.07 11.51 -8.82
C ILE A 122 -12.37 10.73 -9.06
N THR A 123 -13.44 11.39 -9.50
CA THR A 123 -14.73 10.73 -9.78
C THR A 123 -14.62 9.78 -10.97
N LYS A 124 -13.96 10.20 -12.04
CA LYS A 124 -13.71 9.36 -13.22
C LYS A 124 -13.01 8.04 -12.90
N HIS A 125 -12.14 8.05 -11.91
CA HIS A 125 -11.31 6.91 -11.53
C HIS A 125 -11.66 6.33 -10.15
N GLN A 126 -12.82 6.67 -9.58
CA GLN A 126 -13.18 6.37 -8.18
C GLN A 126 -13.08 4.88 -7.82
N ASP A 127 -13.54 3.98 -8.70
CA ASP A 127 -13.57 2.55 -8.40
C ASP A 127 -12.12 1.99 -8.29
N SER A 128 -11.24 2.39 -9.19
CA SER A 128 -9.82 2.04 -9.12
C SER A 128 -9.15 2.70 -7.92
N PHE A 129 -9.41 3.98 -7.66
CA PHE A 129 -8.81 4.72 -6.56
C PHE A 129 -9.15 4.13 -5.19
N LYS A 130 -10.37 3.60 -5.03
CA LYS A 130 -10.85 2.93 -3.81
C LYS A 130 -10.23 1.56 -3.56
N ILE A 131 -9.67 0.91 -4.60
CA ILE A 131 -9.20 -0.47 -4.52
C ILE A 131 -7.68 -0.57 -4.64
N LYS A 132 -7.03 0.32 -5.41
CA LYS A 132 -5.61 0.20 -5.71
C LYS A 132 -4.73 0.43 -4.49
N PRO A 133 -3.55 -0.24 -4.42
CA PRO A 133 -2.56 -0.02 -3.37
C PRO A 133 -1.76 1.26 -3.64
N ALA A 134 -1.12 1.80 -2.61
CA ALA A 134 -0.18 2.92 -2.75
C ALA A 134 1.24 2.46 -3.11
N GLY A 135 1.57 1.20 -2.94
CA GLY A 135 2.88 0.63 -3.25
C GLY A 135 2.87 -0.89 -3.25
N ILE A 136 3.98 -1.51 -3.67
CA ILE A 136 4.11 -2.98 -3.74
C ILE A 136 4.51 -3.58 -2.39
N SER A 137 5.46 -2.97 -1.67
CA SER A 137 6.07 -3.60 -0.50
C SER A 137 6.33 -2.67 0.68
N MET A 138 6.22 -1.35 0.50
CA MET A 138 6.67 -0.40 1.52
C MET A 138 5.54 -0.01 2.49
N HIS A 139 4.63 0.83 2.06
CA HIS A 139 3.54 1.39 2.87
C HIS A 139 2.23 1.27 2.11
N HIS A 140 1.13 1.16 2.83
CA HIS A 140 -0.22 1.09 2.24
C HIS A 140 -0.33 0.08 1.08
N ASN A 141 0.36 -1.07 1.21
CA ASN A 141 0.44 -2.15 0.22
C ASN A 141 -0.75 -3.12 0.36
N PHE A 142 -1.97 -2.59 0.33
CA PHE A 142 -3.22 -3.33 0.49
C PHE A 142 -4.33 -2.73 -0.38
N ALA A 143 -5.44 -3.44 -0.55
CA ALA A 143 -6.58 -2.95 -1.30
C ALA A 143 -7.21 -1.73 -0.62
N GLY A 144 -7.22 -0.58 -1.34
CA GLY A 144 -7.62 0.72 -0.79
C GLY A 144 -6.48 1.53 -0.20
N GLY A 145 -5.24 1.00 -0.24
CA GLY A 145 -4.06 1.68 0.29
C GLY A 145 -3.81 3.05 -0.33
N LEU A 146 -4.08 3.22 -1.61
CA LEU A 146 -3.96 4.51 -2.30
C LEU A 146 -4.90 5.57 -1.71
N LEU A 147 -6.14 5.20 -1.43
CA LEU A 147 -7.12 6.09 -0.81
C LEU A 147 -6.69 6.50 0.59
N VAL A 148 -6.26 5.54 1.42
CA VAL A 148 -5.77 5.81 2.79
C VAL A 148 -4.55 6.71 2.76
N HIS A 149 -3.55 6.40 1.94
CA HIS A 149 -2.33 7.20 1.79
C HIS A 149 -2.63 8.65 1.41
N THR A 150 -3.50 8.85 0.40
CA THR A 150 -3.87 10.19 -0.04
C THR A 150 -4.56 10.99 1.06
N VAL A 151 -5.49 10.36 1.80
CA VAL A 151 -6.19 11.03 2.92
C VAL A 151 -5.21 11.35 4.05
N GLU A 152 -4.30 10.45 4.39
CA GLU A 152 -3.28 10.65 5.41
C GLU A 152 -2.33 11.80 5.03
N CYS A 153 -1.90 11.89 3.76
CA CYS A 153 -1.14 13.03 3.26
C CYS A 153 -1.91 14.35 3.38
N LEU A 154 -3.22 14.35 3.11
CA LEU A 154 -4.08 15.52 3.27
C LEU A 154 -4.22 15.94 4.75
N GLU A 155 -4.30 14.99 5.68
CA GLU A 155 -4.29 15.26 7.12
C GLU A 155 -2.97 15.89 7.55
N PHE A 156 -1.84 15.34 7.12
CA PHE A 156 -0.53 15.93 7.39
C PHE A 156 -0.39 17.31 6.77
N ALA A 157 -0.94 17.53 5.57
CA ALA A 157 -0.96 18.84 4.94
C ALA A 157 -1.72 19.85 5.81
N GLU A 158 -2.94 19.56 6.19
CA GLU A 158 -3.76 20.45 7.00
C GLU A 158 -3.12 20.81 8.34
N LEU A 159 -2.55 19.82 9.04
CA LEU A 159 -1.89 20.00 10.33
C LEU A 159 -0.62 20.85 10.25
N ASN A 160 0.06 20.89 9.10
CA ASN A 160 1.38 21.52 8.97
C ASN A 160 1.40 22.81 8.14
N MET A 161 0.41 23.08 7.27
CA MET A 161 0.38 24.28 6.43
C MET A 161 0.60 25.56 7.23
N SER A 162 -0.09 25.73 8.36
CA SER A 162 0.00 26.92 9.21
C SER A 162 1.35 27.08 9.93
N LYS A 163 2.18 26.06 9.94
CA LYS A 163 3.51 26.05 10.58
C LYS A 163 4.66 26.30 9.60
N PHE A 164 4.35 26.33 8.31
CA PHE A 164 5.36 26.62 7.30
C PHE A 164 5.73 28.11 7.37
N ALA A 165 7.02 28.40 7.37
CA ALA A 165 7.53 29.77 7.48
C ALA A 165 7.33 30.61 6.22
N CYS A 166 7.02 29.96 5.09
CA CYS A 166 6.77 30.61 3.80
C CYS A 166 5.26 30.62 3.52
N GLU A 167 4.82 31.63 2.76
CA GLU A 167 3.48 31.63 2.20
C GLU A 167 3.37 30.54 1.14
N ILE A 168 2.38 29.67 1.27
CA ILE A 168 2.06 28.58 0.34
C ILE A 168 0.60 28.68 -0.08
N ASN A 169 0.31 28.30 -1.32
CA ASN A 169 -1.06 28.29 -1.82
C ASN A 169 -1.78 27.01 -1.40
N GLU A 170 -2.73 27.13 -0.46
CA GLU A 170 -3.50 26.02 0.10
C GLU A 170 -4.25 25.21 -0.98
N ASP A 171 -4.81 25.89 -1.99
CA ASP A 171 -5.54 25.23 -3.08
C ASP A 171 -4.63 24.31 -3.88
N ASN A 172 -3.41 24.76 -4.18
CA ASN A 172 -2.41 23.95 -4.86
C ASN A 172 -1.97 22.77 -3.99
N ILE A 173 -1.83 22.97 -2.67
CA ILE A 173 -1.47 21.88 -1.74
C ILE A 173 -2.57 20.82 -1.75
N TYR A 174 -3.84 21.17 -1.54
CA TYR A 174 -4.93 20.19 -1.54
C TYR A 174 -5.05 19.48 -2.88
N ALA A 175 -4.94 20.21 -4.00
CA ALA A 175 -5.03 19.62 -5.33
C ALA A 175 -3.86 18.69 -5.63
N ALA A 176 -2.62 19.13 -5.40
CA ALA A 176 -1.43 18.34 -5.66
C ALA A 176 -1.39 17.09 -4.77
N THR A 177 -1.69 17.21 -3.46
CA THR A 177 -1.75 16.08 -2.54
C THR A 177 -2.83 15.06 -2.97
N THR A 178 -3.98 15.52 -3.48
CA THR A 178 -5.03 14.62 -3.97
C THR A 178 -4.60 13.85 -5.23
N LEU A 179 -3.83 14.48 -6.11
CA LEU A 179 -3.52 13.94 -7.44
C LEU A 179 -2.12 13.33 -7.58
N HIS A 180 -1.20 13.51 -6.61
CA HIS A 180 0.22 13.15 -6.79
C HIS A 180 0.42 11.69 -7.19
N ASP A 181 -0.38 10.83 -6.62
CA ASP A 181 -0.33 9.38 -6.78
C ASP A 181 -1.45 8.80 -7.66
N LEU A 182 -2.27 9.63 -8.30
CA LEU A 182 -3.37 9.16 -9.14
C LEU A 182 -2.92 8.18 -10.23
N GLY A 183 -1.72 8.37 -10.78
CA GLY A 183 -1.16 7.48 -11.80
C GLY A 183 -0.95 6.04 -11.33
N LYS A 184 -0.87 5.78 -10.03
CA LYS A 184 -0.75 4.42 -9.46
C LYS A 184 -1.93 3.51 -9.79
N ILE A 185 -3.11 4.07 -10.12
CA ILE A 185 -4.26 3.27 -10.60
C ILE A 185 -3.95 2.51 -11.89
N PHE A 186 -3.03 3.01 -12.70
CA PHE A 186 -2.57 2.39 -13.95
C PHE A 186 -1.28 1.59 -13.76
N GLU A 187 -0.48 1.92 -12.73
CA GLU A 187 0.83 1.31 -12.48
C GLU A 187 0.72 -0.03 -11.79
N TYR A 188 -0.26 -0.19 -10.88
CA TYR A 188 -0.39 -1.40 -10.06
C TYR A 188 -1.66 -2.19 -10.32
N ASN A 189 -1.52 -3.52 -10.23
CA ASN A 189 -2.62 -4.45 -10.06
C ASN A 189 -2.60 -5.03 -8.65
N ILE A 190 -3.78 -5.34 -8.12
CA ILE A 190 -3.94 -6.09 -6.89
C ILE A 190 -4.92 -7.24 -7.11
N ASP A 191 -4.52 -8.42 -6.71
CA ASP A 191 -5.40 -9.58 -6.65
C ASP A 191 -6.17 -9.54 -5.31
N LEU A 192 -7.47 -9.33 -5.38
CA LEU A 192 -8.32 -9.21 -4.19
C LEU A 192 -8.53 -10.55 -3.45
N GLU A 193 -8.17 -11.68 -4.06
CA GLU A 193 -8.24 -12.98 -3.38
C GLU A 193 -6.99 -13.30 -2.58
N THR A 194 -5.82 -12.91 -3.09
CA THR A 194 -4.53 -13.23 -2.49
C THR A 194 -3.84 -12.05 -1.83
N GLY A 195 -4.22 -10.82 -2.17
CA GLY A 195 -3.55 -9.59 -1.78
C GLY A 195 -2.25 -9.35 -2.55
N ALA A 196 -1.94 -10.15 -3.56
CA ALA A 196 -0.73 -9.99 -4.35
C ALA A 196 -0.80 -8.71 -5.20
N ILE A 197 0.26 -7.90 -5.12
CA ILE A 197 0.39 -6.65 -5.87
C ILE A 197 1.47 -6.82 -6.91
N THR A 198 1.17 -6.44 -8.15
CA THR A 198 2.09 -6.53 -9.29
C THR A 198 2.07 -5.25 -10.10
N TYR A 199 3.15 -5.00 -10.85
CA TYR A 199 3.14 -3.96 -11.87
C TYR A 199 2.24 -4.38 -13.04
N VAL A 200 1.57 -3.40 -13.64
CA VAL A 200 0.94 -3.56 -14.94
C VAL A 200 2.04 -3.59 -16.01
N ASP A 201 2.10 -4.66 -16.82
CA ASP A 201 3.19 -4.88 -17.77
C ASP A 201 3.35 -3.72 -18.77
N THR A 202 2.26 -3.21 -19.33
CA THR A 202 2.26 -2.08 -20.26
C THR A 202 2.84 -0.81 -19.63
N PHE A 203 2.53 -0.55 -18.37
CA PHE A 203 3.04 0.62 -17.67
C PHE A 203 4.55 0.54 -17.46
N LYS A 204 5.04 -0.65 -17.15
CA LYS A 204 6.47 -0.91 -16.98
C LYS A 204 7.24 -0.83 -18.31
N THR A 205 6.66 -1.31 -19.42
CA THR A 205 7.29 -1.27 -20.74
C THR A 205 7.30 0.11 -21.37
N ASP A 206 6.28 0.91 -21.12
CA ASP A 206 6.14 2.25 -21.68
C ASP A 206 6.95 3.31 -20.88
N PHE A 207 7.62 2.90 -19.81
CA PHE A 207 8.45 3.75 -18.93
C PHE A 207 7.73 4.98 -18.38
N ILE A 208 6.40 4.91 -18.24
CA ILE A 208 5.60 5.99 -17.68
C ILE A 208 5.47 5.73 -16.17
N SER A 209 5.96 6.64 -15.34
CA SER A 209 5.71 6.60 -13.89
C SER A 209 4.41 7.30 -13.54
N HIS A 210 3.84 6.96 -12.35
CA HIS A 210 2.67 7.68 -11.84
C HIS A 210 2.92 9.20 -11.72
N SER A 211 4.16 9.60 -11.37
CA SER A 211 4.56 11.01 -11.32
C SER A 211 4.49 11.69 -12.68
N GLN A 212 4.95 11.00 -13.75
CA GLN A 212 4.86 11.52 -15.12
C GLN A 212 3.41 11.65 -15.59
N TYR A 213 2.57 10.66 -15.26
CA TYR A 213 1.15 10.73 -15.55
C TYR A 213 0.50 11.95 -14.90
N GLY A 214 0.66 12.12 -13.58
CA GLY A 214 0.10 13.24 -12.84
C GLY A 214 0.64 14.60 -13.30
N TYR A 215 1.95 14.69 -13.57
CA TYR A 215 2.59 15.87 -14.13
C TYR A 215 1.96 16.27 -15.47
N CYS A 216 1.91 15.35 -16.43
CA CYS A 216 1.34 15.61 -17.76
C CYS A 216 -0.13 15.99 -17.67
N LEU A 217 -0.91 15.27 -16.86
CA LEU A 217 -2.33 15.53 -16.64
C LEU A 217 -2.58 16.97 -16.17
N CYS A 218 -1.88 17.41 -15.12
CA CYS A 218 -2.07 18.75 -14.58
C CYS A 218 -1.52 19.85 -15.51
N LEU A 219 -0.36 19.60 -16.14
CA LEU A 219 0.27 20.57 -17.06
C LEU A 219 -0.60 20.86 -18.27
N THR A 220 -1.13 19.83 -18.92
CA THR A 220 -1.97 19.96 -20.13
C THR A 220 -3.31 20.65 -19.83
N ASN A 221 -3.80 20.59 -18.60
CA ASN A 221 -4.99 21.26 -18.15
C ASN A 221 -4.73 22.68 -17.57
N GLY A 222 -3.47 23.14 -17.62
CA GLY A 222 -3.08 24.52 -17.26
C GLY A 222 -2.74 24.74 -15.78
N PHE A 223 -2.72 23.70 -14.96
CA PHE A 223 -2.39 23.74 -13.53
C PHE A 223 -0.90 23.54 -13.29
N LYS A 224 -0.08 24.52 -13.72
CA LYS A 224 1.39 24.41 -13.76
C LYS A 224 2.02 24.15 -12.39
N MET A 225 1.57 24.85 -11.33
CA MET A 225 2.15 24.65 -9.99
C MET A 225 1.83 23.25 -9.45
N VAL A 226 0.58 22.81 -9.57
CA VAL A 226 0.17 21.44 -9.19
C VAL A 226 1.01 20.38 -9.95
N ALA A 227 1.21 20.58 -11.26
CA ALA A 227 2.06 19.72 -12.06
C ALA A 227 3.50 19.66 -11.53
N ARG A 228 4.12 20.83 -11.23
CA ARG A 228 5.48 20.91 -10.70
C ARG A 228 5.61 20.22 -9.33
N MET A 229 4.63 20.42 -8.46
CA MET A 229 4.58 19.73 -7.16
C MET A 229 4.59 18.22 -7.34
N ILE A 230 3.72 17.70 -8.22
CA ILE A 230 3.68 16.27 -8.54
C ILE A 230 5.01 15.79 -9.15
N ALA A 231 5.63 16.57 -10.03
CA ALA A 231 6.92 16.24 -10.63
C ALA A 231 8.07 16.12 -9.60
N ALA A 232 7.95 16.78 -8.46
CA ALA A 232 8.97 16.85 -7.43
C ALA A 232 8.69 15.95 -6.21
N HIS A 233 7.51 15.34 -6.06
CA HIS A 233 7.09 14.72 -4.80
C HIS A 233 8.00 13.57 -4.32
N HIS A 234 8.70 12.88 -5.20
CA HIS A 234 9.73 11.90 -4.81
C HIS A 234 11.01 12.54 -4.26
N GLY A 235 11.21 13.85 -4.40
CA GLY A 235 12.29 14.63 -3.82
C GLY A 235 13.58 14.61 -4.62
N ARG A 236 14.06 13.45 -5.08
CA ARG A 236 15.33 13.28 -5.78
C ARG A 236 15.15 12.57 -7.12
N ALA A 237 15.99 12.95 -8.10
CA ALA A 237 15.98 12.32 -9.42
C ALA A 237 16.30 10.82 -9.36
N ASP A 238 17.22 10.40 -8.49
CA ASP A 238 17.56 8.99 -8.27
C ASP A 238 16.43 8.18 -7.57
N TRP A 239 15.44 8.86 -7.01
CA TRP A 239 14.19 8.26 -6.47
C TRP A 239 13.01 8.36 -7.43
N GLY A 240 13.24 8.89 -8.64
CA GLY A 240 12.23 9.01 -9.69
C GLY A 240 11.52 10.36 -9.75
N ALA A 241 12.01 11.40 -9.05
CA ALA A 241 11.51 12.76 -9.22
C ALA A 241 11.87 13.29 -10.61
N ILE A 242 10.94 13.98 -11.26
CA ILE A 242 11.17 14.69 -12.52
C ILE A 242 11.86 16.04 -12.24
N ILE A 243 11.52 16.67 -11.12
CA ILE A 243 12.16 17.87 -10.60
C ILE A 243 12.89 17.46 -9.31
N ASP A 244 14.22 17.64 -9.29
CA ASP A 244 15.05 17.32 -8.13
C ASP A 244 15.03 18.49 -7.13
N LEU A 245 14.66 18.22 -5.89
CA LEU A 245 14.60 19.21 -4.82
C LEU A 245 15.99 19.64 -4.29
N GLY A 246 17.06 19.00 -4.73
CA GLY A 246 18.43 19.42 -4.46
C GLY A 246 18.89 20.63 -5.29
N GLU A 247 18.11 21.04 -6.29
CA GLU A 247 18.37 22.26 -7.07
C GLU A 247 18.12 23.52 -6.22
N ARG A 248 18.71 24.64 -6.65
CA ARG A 248 18.49 25.94 -5.98
C ARG A 248 17.20 26.58 -6.50
N ASP A 249 16.62 27.43 -5.66
CA ASP A 249 15.42 28.25 -5.99
C ASP A 249 14.18 27.42 -6.33
N ILE A 250 13.94 26.36 -5.54
CA ILE A 250 12.74 25.55 -5.62
C ILE A 250 11.61 26.21 -4.82
N GLU A 251 10.39 26.19 -5.40
CA GLU A 251 9.20 26.71 -4.73
C GLU A 251 8.87 25.92 -3.45
N PRO A 252 8.49 26.60 -2.35
CA PRO A 252 8.22 25.95 -1.07
C PRO A 252 7.18 24.84 -1.12
N GLU A 253 6.15 24.96 -1.99
CA GLU A 253 5.08 23.99 -2.16
C GLU A 253 5.61 22.62 -2.64
N LEU A 254 6.69 22.59 -3.43
CA LEU A 254 7.29 21.36 -3.91
C LEU A 254 7.90 20.58 -2.74
N TYR A 255 8.64 21.26 -1.86
CA TYR A 255 9.17 20.65 -0.63
C TYR A 255 8.05 20.20 0.30
N PHE A 256 7.00 21.01 0.41
CA PHE A 256 5.89 20.69 1.30
C PHE A 256 5.21 19.37 0.90
N LEU A 257 4.88 19.18 -0.38
CA LEU A 257 4.29 17.93 -0.85
C LEU A 257 5.22 16.74 -0.61
N HIS A 258 6.51 16.88 -0.93
CA HIS A 258 7.50 15.84 -0.66
C HIS A 258 7.55 15.44 0.82
N LEU A 259 7.52 16.42 1.73
CA LEU A 259 7.59 16.16 3.17
C LEU A 259 6.36 15.40 3.67
N ILE A 260 5.15 15.80 3.29
CA ILE A 260 3.92 15.13 3.74
C ILE A 260 3.78 13.73 3.15
N ASP A 261 4.17 13.52 1.90
CA ASP A 261 4.23 12.19 1.29
C ASP A 261 5.21 11.28 2.05
N ASN A 262 6.44 11.76 2.33
CA ASN A 262 7.40 11.01 3.13
C ASN A 262 6.93 10.74 4.57
N MET A 263 6.19 11.68 5.18
CA MET A 263 5.60 11.46 6.50
C MET A 263 4.62 10.29 6.47
N SER A 264 3.70 10.26 5.52
CA SER A 264 2.77 9.15 5.33
C SER A 264 3.52 7.85 5.01
N ALA A 265 4.47 7.88 4.07
CA ALA A 265 5.22 6.70 3.66
C ALA A 265 6.06 6.06 4.77
N LYS A 266 6.60 6.85 5.71
CA LYS A 266 7.54 6.38 6.74
C LYS A 266 6.93 6.29 8.13
N TYR A 267 5.98 7.14 8.44
CA TYR A 267 5.42 7.31 9.79
C TYR A 267 3.91 7.10 9.83
N GLY A 268 3.24 7.21 8.69
CA GLY A 268 1.85 6.81 8.53
C GLY A 268 1.75 5.30 8.71
N LYS A 269 1.38 4.87 9.88
CA LYS A 269 1.18 3.46 10.20
C LYS A 269 -0.29 3.16 10.35
N ILE A 270 -1.12 3.60 9.42
CA ILE A 270 -2.43 2.97 9.32
C ILE A 270 -2.17 1.57 8.77
N ASN A 271 -1.84 0.69 9.70
CA ASN A 271 -1.83 -0.74 9.45
C ASN A 271 -3.28 -1.18 9.50
N ILE A 272 -3.75 -1.96 8.54
CA ILE A 272 -5.08 -2.61 8.59
C ILE A 272 -5.31 -3.31 9.95
N LYS A 273 -4.25 -3.74 10.61
CA LYS A 273 -4.30 -4.33 11.97
C LYS A 273 -4.81 -3.36 13.04
N MET A 274 -4.73 -2.05 12.84
CA MET A 274 -5.21 -1.07 13.84
C MET A 274 -6.75 -0.97 13.91
N PHE A 275 -7.45 -1.37 12.87
CA PHE A 275 -8.92 -1.40 12.85
C PHE A 275 -9.53 -2.63 13.52
N ASP A 276 -8.71 -3.61 13.90
CA ASP A 276 -9.13 -4.87 14.50
C ASP A 276 -9.00 -4.90 16.04
N GLU A 277 -8.57 -3.80 16.67
CA GLU A 277 -8.29 -3.71 18.13
C GLU A 277 -9.37 -2.93 18.91
N GLU A 278 -10.53 -2.63 18.31
CA GLU A 278 -11.69 -2.08 19.04
C GLU A 278 -12.69 -3.16 19.47
#